data_c8cbae8889b862540f8b4207e736d5e6
#
_entry.id   c8cbae8889b862540f8b4207e736d5e6
#
_cell.length_a   1.000
_cell.length_b   1.000
_cell.length_c   1.000
_cell.angle_alpha   90.00
_cell.angle_beta   90.00
_cell.angle_gamma   90.00
#
_symmetry.space_group_name_H-M   'P 1'
#
loop_
_entity.id
_entity.type
_entity.pdbx_description
1 polymer ?
#
loop_
_entity_poly.entity_id
_entity_poly.type
_entity_poly.pdbx_seq_one_letter_code
_entity_poly.pdbx_strand_id
1 'polypeptide(L)'
;MAAGVWGPESDANALLGAFYVLLWVGLVAVSLAIGPVWRVISPIRTLYLLARRVVPERLARPRLSYPKRWGYRPAALGLFAFVWMELASPNPAAPSWVTGWLLIYTVLMAAGAWLCGQRWLARADPFGVYSMAVSRLSPFRRNPRTGRIVVGNPLDHLPSLPVRPGVVVLLAVLLGSTAFDSFSSSPTWRGFSDRLTREFAAPPALASSVLRTLGLIVFICVVALTFSLAARATGGVDAQQRRALPGQMAHSLIPIVVGYIFAHYLSYLVERGQQAVFALADPFGRGWNPLGLAHLQVAYVLSMHPPVLAAIKVTCVVTGHIVAVIAAHDKALRLLPAGHQLTGQLAMMLVMVGYTFTGLYLLFGG
;
A
#
# COMPACT_ATOMS: atom_id res chain seq x y z
N MET A 1 -1.65 -20.13 0.01
CA MET A 1 -2.23 -20.86 1.16
C MET A 1 -1.77 -22.33 1.17
N ALA A 2 -1.90 -23.11 0.09
CA ALA A 2 -1.41 -24.49 0.05
C ALA A 2 0.08 -24.62 0.44
N ALA A 3 0.93 -23.73 -0.11
CA ALA A 3 2.35 -23.69 0.25
C ALA A 3 2.61 -23.38 1.74
N GLY A 4 1.74 -22.63 2.40
CA GLY A 4 1.86 -22.32 3.82
C GLY A 4 1.47 -23.47 4.75
N VAL A 5 0.73 -24.47 4.24
CA VAL A 5 0.28 -25.64 5.01
C VAL A 5 1.16 -26.84 4.73
N TRP A 6 1.61 -27.02 3.50
CA TRP A 6 2.35 -28.21 3.02
C TRP A 6 3.77 -27.91 2.51
N GLY A 7 4.17 -26.63 2.47
CA GLY A 7 5.51 -26.21 2.11
C GLY A 7 6.49 -26.25 3.29
N PRO A 8 7.77 -25.93 3.05
CA PRO A 8 8.79 -25.90 4.10
C PRO A 8 8.50 -24.81 5.15
N GLU A 9 8.74 -25.13 6.42
CA GLU A 9 8.66 -24.13 7.53
C GLU A 9 9.97 -23.33 7.62
N SER A 10 10.30 -22.58 6.56
CA SER A 10 11.51 -21.77 6.48
C SER A 10 11.25 -20.52 5.63
N ASP A 11 12.21 -19.60 5.64
CA ASP A 11 12.20 -18.38 4.81
C ASP A 11 12.13 -18.65 3.30
N ALA A 12 12.45 -19.89 2.88
CA ALA A 12 12.33 -20.35 1.50
C ALA A 12 10.88 -20.68 1.09
N ASN A 13 9.91 -20.60 2.01
CA ASN A 13 8.51 -20.89 1.69
C ASN A 13 7.97 -19.91 0.64
N ALA A 14 7.45 -20.46 -0.46
CA ALA A 14 6.89 -19.67 -1.57
C ALA A 14 5.78 -18.69 -1.15
N LEU A 15 5.07 -18.98 -0.05
CA LEU A 15 4.02 -18.11 0.47
C LEU A 15 4.58 -16.77 0.94
N LEU A 16 5.73 -16.74 1.63
CA LEU A 16 6.32 -15.52 2.16
C LEU A 16 6.74 -14.56 1.04
N GLY A 17 7.43 -15.09 0.02
CA GLY A 17 7.80 -14.31 -1.16
C GLY A 17 6.58 -13.79 -1.94
N ALA A 18 5.54 -14.62 -2.12
CA ALA A 18 4.31 -14.20 -2.76
C ALA A 18 3.57 -13.11 -1.96
N PHE A 19 3.56 -13.21 -0.64
CA PHE A 19 2.84 -12.30 0.25
C PHE A 19 3.56 -10.96 0.41
N TYR A 20 4.83 -10.97 0.81
CA TYR A 20 5.57 -9.75 1.13
C TYR A 20 6.21 -9.08 -0.09
N VAL A 21 6.59 -9.83 -1.12
CA VAL A 21 7.23 -9.23 -2.30
C VAL A 21 6.22 -8.98 -3.41
N LEU A 22 5.55 -10.04 -3.88
CA LEU A 22 4.70 -9.92 -5.08
C LEU A 22 3.38 -9.21 -4.79
N LEU A 23 2.72 -9.51 -3.66
CA LEU A 23 1.45 -8.88 -3.32
C LEU A 23 1.63 -7.45 -2.78
N TRP A 24 2.72 -7.15 -2.07
CA TRP A 24 2.98 -5.82 -1.55
C TRP A 24 3.57 -4.89 -2.64
N VAL A 25 4.78 -5.18 -3.12
CA VAL A 25 5.51 -4.30 -4.03
C VAL A 25 5.19 -4.61 -5.50
N GLY A 26 5.08 -5.89 -5.86
CA GLY A 26 4.74 -6.31 -7.21
C GLY A 26 3.38 -5.80 -7.67
N LEU A 27 2.38 -5.77 -6.79
CA LEU A 27 1.07 -5.21 -7.09
C LEU A 27 1.14 -3.71 -7.45
N VAL A 28 2.03 -2.93 -6.81
CA VAL A 28 2.26 -1.53 -7.16
C VAL A 28 2.83 -1.41 -8.57
N ALA A 29 3.90 -2.16 -8.85
CA ALA A 29 4.56 -2.13 -10.14
C ALA A 29 3.58 -2.47 -11.29
N VAL A 30 2.83 -3.55 -11.14
CA VAL A 30 1.85 -3.98 -12.14
C VAL A 30 0.66 -3.01 -12.24
N SER A 31 0.18 -2.48 -11.09
CA SER A 31 -0.92 -1.50 -11.11
C SER A 31 -0.52 -0.17 -11.74
N LEU A 32 0.73 0.25 -11.56
CA LEU A 32 1.29 1.43 -12.23
C LEU A 32 1.41 1.19 -13.75
N ALA A 33 1.90 0.01 -14.15
CA ALA A 33 2.13 -0.31 -15.55
C ALA A 33 0.85 -0.47 -16.35
N ILE A 34 -0.14 -1.23 -15.86
CA ILE A 34 -1.31 -1.66 -16.66
C ILE A 34 -2.68 -1.30 -16.07
N GLY A 35 -2.71 -0.61 -14.92
CA GLY A 35 -3.98 -0.19 -14.29
C GLY A 35 -4.43 -1.08 -13.11
N PRO A 36 -5.70 -1.04 -12.71
CA PRO A 36 -6.19 -1.66 -11.48
C PRO A 36 -6.28 -3.18 -11.60
N VAL A 37 -5.13 -3.84 -11.67
CA VAL A 37 -4.96 -5.28 -11.97
C VAL A 37 -5.62 -6.19 -10.92
N TRP A 38 -5.65 -5.79 -9.65
CA TRP A 38 -6.27 -6.61 -8.59
C TRP A 38 -7.72 -6.94 -8.85
N ARG A 39 -8.44 -6.08 -9.55
CA ARG A 39 -9.84 -6.35 -9.95
C ARG A 39 -9.98 -7.56 -10.88
N VAL A 40 -8.91 -7.92 -11.57
CA VAL A 40 -8.89 -9.05 -12.53
C VAL A 40 -8.33 -10.30 -11.87
N ILE A 41 -7.22 -10.17 -11.13
CA ILE A 41 -6.50 -11.31 -10.55
C ILE A 41 -6.99 -11.74 -9.15
N SER A 42 -7.86 -10.95 -8.49
CA SER A 42 -8.34 -11.27 -7.13
C SER A 42 -9.07 -12.62 -7.09
N PRO A 43 -8.52 -13.62 -6.33
CA PRO A 43 -9.13 -14.94 -6.25
C PRO A 43 -10.53 -14.88 -5.62
N ILE A 44 -10.68 -14.08 -4.57
CA ILE A 44 -11.95 -13.95 -3.83
C ILE A 44 -13.04 -13.35 -4.72
N ARG A 45 -12.68 -12.35 -5.52
CA ARG A 45 -13.62 -11.76 -6.48
C ARG A 45 -14.03 -12.78 -7.54
N THR A 46 -13.09 -13.54 -8.06
CA THR A 46 -13.35 -14.58 -9.07
C THR A 46 -14.27 -15.65 -8.50
N LEU A 47 -13.95 -16.17 -7.31
CA LEU A 47 -14.79 -17.17 -6.63
C LEU A 47 -16.19 -16.63 -6.34
N TYR A 48 -16.31 -15.39 -5.87
CA TYR A 48 -17.60 -14.75 -5.66
C TYR A 48 -18.43 -14.64 -6.94
N LEU A 49 -17.79 -14.25 -8.07
CA LEU A 49 -18.48 -14.14 -9.37
C LEU A 49 -18.90 -15.51 -9.91
N LEU A 50 -18.07 -16.54 -9.73
CA LEU A 50 -18.41 -17.93 -10.09
C LEU A 50 -19.56 -18.47 -9.23
N ALA A 51 -19.47 -18.29 -7.91
CA ALA A 51 -20.53 -18.71 -7.00
C ALA A 51 -21.88 -18.09 -7.36
N ARG A 52 -21.90 -16.82 -7.76
CA ARG A 52 -23.13 -16.14 -8.21
C ARG A 52 -23.72 -16.69 -9.53
N ARG A 53 -22.95 -17.42 -10.33
CA ARG A 53 -23.47 -18.07 -11.54
C ARG A 53 -24.17 -19.39 -11.25
N VAL A 54 -23.76 -20.05 -10.17
CA VAL A 54 -24.26 -21.39 -9.79
C VAL A 54 -25.41 -21.30 -8.78
N VAL A 55 -25.34 -20.32 -7.88
CA VAL A 55 -26.33 -20.14 -6.81
C VAL A 55 -27.60 -19.46 -7.35
N PRO A 56 -28.82 -19.93 -6.97
CA PRO A 56 -30.08 -19.30 -7.35
C PRO A 56 -30.10 -17.81 -7.03
N GLU A 57 -30.71 -17.00 -7.90
CA GLU A 57 -30.73 -15.52 -7.75
C GLU A 57 -31.20 -15.04 -6.39
N ARG A 58 -32.19 -15.72 -5.79
CA ARG A 58 -32.74 -15.36 -4.47
C ARG A 58 -31.67 -15.40 -3.37
N LEU A 59 -30.74 -16.33 -3.42
CA LEU A 59 -29.64 -16.49 -2.47
C LEU A 59 -28.41 -15.65 -2.85
N ALA A 60 -28.27 -15.33 -4.13
CA ALA A 60 -27.15 -14.52 -4.65
C ALA A 60 -27.34 -13.00 -4.48
N ARG A 61 -28.55 -12.53 -4.14
CA ARG A 61 -28.83 -11.10 -3.92
C ARG A 61 -28.17 -10.62 -2.62
N PRO A 62 -27.42 -9.49 -2.65
CA PRO A 62 -26.88 -8.92 -1.43
C PRO A 62 -28.00 -8.59 -0.44
N ARG A 63 -27.82 -9.02 0.81
CA ARG A 63 -28.80 -8.81 1.89
C ARG A 63 -28.69 -7.44 2.52
N LEU A 64 -27.49 -6.82 2.46
CA LEU A 64 -27.18 -5.54 3.08
C LEU A 64 -26.66 -4.55 2.07
N SER A 65 -26.95 -3.27 2.26
CA SER A 65 -26.30 -2.19 1.53
C SER A 65 -25.00 -1.80 2.25
N TYR A 66 -23.89 -1.65 1.50
CA TYR A 66 -22.63 -1.19 2.08
C TYR A 66 -22.79 0.25 2.63
N PRO A 67 -22.54 0.48 3.94
CA PRO A 67 -22.76 1.78 4.55
C PRO A 67 -21.85 2.86 3.93
N LYS A 68 -22.44 3.97 3.48
CA LYS A 68 -21.67 5.07 2.86
C LYS A 68 -20.60 5.64 3.81
N ARG A 69 -20.88 5.69 5.12
CA ARG A 69 -19.98 6.17 6.18
C ARG A 69 -18.71 5.32 6.34
N TRP A 70 -18.72 4.05 5.93
CA TRP A 70 -17.54 3.19 6.02
C TRP A 70 -16.47 3.56 4.96
N GLY A 71 -16.90 3.98 3.76
CA GLY A 71 -15.97 4.40 2.70
C GLY A 71 -14.86 3.40 2.43
N TYR A 72 -13.61 3.79 2.63
CA TYR A 72 -12.40 2.95 2.55
C TYR A 72 -11.82 2.56 3.92
N ARG A 73 -12.51 2.86 5.03
CA ARG A 73 -12.00 2.53 6.38
C ARG A 73 -11.71 1.05 6.59
N PRO A 74 -12.56 0.08 6.13
CA PRO A 74 -12.22 -1.33 6.24
C PRO A 74 -10.98 -1.71 5.41
N ALA A 75 -10.80 -1.13 4.23
CA ALA A 75 -9.60 -1.34 3.42
C ALA A 75 -8.35 -0.79 4.11
N ALA A 76 -8.44 0.40 4.73
CA ALA A 76 -7.34 0.99 5.50
C ALA A 76 -6.96 0.11 6.70
N LEU A 77 -7.94 -0.45 7.41
CA LEU A 77 -7.70 -1.39 8.51
C LEU A 77 -7.06 -2.69 8.01
N GLY A 78 -7.53 -3.23 6.88
CA GLY A 78 -6.94 -4.43 6.26
C GLY A 78 -5.49 -4.20 5.80
N LEU A 79 -5.18 -3.01 5.24
CA LEU A 79 -3.80 -2.63 4.92
C LEU A 79 -2.96 -2.46 6.18
N PHE A 80 -3.48 -1.83 7.22
CA PHE A 80 -2.79 -1.74 8.50
C PHE A 80 -2.47 -3.13 9.06
N ALA A 81 -3.43 -4.04 9.06
CA ALA A 81 -3.22 -5.42 9.51
C ALA A 81 -2.17 -6.16 8.67
N PHE A 82 -2.10 -5.88 7.36
CA PHE A 82 -1.08 -6.42 6.47
C PHE A 82 0.32 -5.91 6.81
N VAL A 83 0.51 -4.58 6.87
CA VAL A 83 1.82 -3.99 7.18
C VAL A 83 2.23 -4.25 8.64
N TRP A 84 1.28 -4.40 9.55
CA TRP A 84 1.54 -4.81 10.92
C TRP A 84 2.10 -6.25 10.98
N MET A 85 1.56 -7.16 10.16
CA MET A 85 2.07 -8.53 10.07
C MET A 85 3.55 -8.55 9.68
N GLU A 86 3.96 -7.72 8.73
CA GLU A 86 5.33 -7.62 8.25
C GLU A 86 6.27 -6.91 9.24
N LEU A 87 5.83 -5.74 9.73
CA LEU A 87 6.73 -4.80 10.42
C LEU A 87 6.71 -4.92 11.94
N ALA A 88 5.63 -5.42 12.52
CA ALA A 88 5.41 -5.36 13.97
C ALA A 88 4.98 -6.70 14.61
N SER A 89 4.61 -7.73 13.82
CA SER A 89 4.22 -9.01 14.41
C SER A 89 5.41 -9.71 15.09
N PRO A 90 5.17 -10.55 16.10
CA PRO A 90 6.25 -11.29 16.78
C PRO A 90 6.99 -12.28 15.87
N ASN A 91 6.32 -12.83 14.85
CA ASN A 91 6.84 -13.86 13.94
C ASN A 91 6.46 -13.59 12.47
N PRO A 92 6.99 -12.52 11.84
CA PRO A 92 6.63 -12.18 10.46
C PRO A 92 7.09 -13.22 9.43
N ALA A 93 8.15 -13.97 9.73
CA ALA A 93 8.72 -15.01 8.84
C ALA A 93 8.05 -16.39 8.99
N ALA A 94 7.09 -16.57 9.90
CA ALA A 94 6.41 -17.86 10.07
C ALA A 94 5.30 -18.05 9.02
N PRO A 95 5.39 -19.08 8.15
CA PRO A 95 4.35 -19.35 7.15
C PRO A 95 2.96 -19.60 7.75
N SER A 96 2.90 -20.18 8.95
CA SER A 96 1.66 -20.41 9.69
C SER A 96 0.92 -19.12 10.04
N TRP A 97 1.62 -18.05 10.45
CA TRP A 97 1.05 -16.73 10.76
C TRP A 97 0.48 -16.07 9.50
N VAL A 98 1.24 -16.09 8.40
CA VAL A 98 0.79 -15.55 7.11
C VAL A 98 -0.41 -16.34 6.59
N THR A 99 -0.43 -17.66 6.75
CA THR A 99 -1.56 -18.51 6.38
C THR A 99 -2.80 -18.17 7.22
N GLY A 100 -2.66 -18.00 8.53
CA GLY A 100 -3.73 -17.56 9.42
C GLY A 100 -4.30 -16.19 9.00
N TRP A 101 -3.44 -15.23 8.70
CA TRP A 101 -3.85 -13.91 8.22
C TRP A 101 -4.64 -14.02 6.90
N LEU A 102 -4.15 -14.79 5.93
CA LEU A 102 -4.82 -15.00 4.65
C LEU A 102 -6.17 -15.72 4.80
N LEU A 103 -6.29 -16.64 5.74
CA LEU A 103 -7.58 -17.30 6.06
C LEU A 103 -8.59 -16.28 6.59
N ILE A 104 -8.19 -15.48 7.59
CA ILE A 104 -9.04 -14.43 8.15
C ILE A 104 -9.45 -13.43 7.06
N TYR A 105 -8.49 -12.96 6.26
CA TYR A 105 -8.75 -12.07 5.14
C TYR A 105 -9.76 -12.69 4.15
N THR A 106 -9.56 -13.95 3.77
CA THR A 106 -10.43 -14.65 2.81
C THR A 106 -11.86 -14.79 3.35
N VAL A 107 -12.00 -15.18 4.61
CA VAL A 107 -13.32 -15.32 5.27
C VAL A 107 -14.03 -13.97 5.35
N LEU A 108 -13.33 -12.92 5.80
CA LEU A 108 -13.91 -11.58 5.92
C LEU A 108 -14.32 -11.00 4.55
N MET A 109 -13.49 -11.19 3.53
CA MET A 109 -13.79 -10.72 2.19
C MET A 109 -14.92 -11.49 1.54
N ALA A 110 -14.97 -12.82 1.70
CA ALA A 110 -16.03 -13.67 1.18
C ALA A 110 -17.37 -13.38 1.87
N ALA A 111 -17.39 -13.35 3.20
CA ALA A 111 -18.59 -13.05 3.99
C ALA A 111 -19.16 -11.66 3.67
N GLY A 112 -18.28 -10.65 3.62
CA GLY A 112 -18.69 -9.30 3.28
C GLY A 112 -19.17 -9.15 1.83
N ALA A 113 -18.57 -9.91 0.90
CA ALA A 113 -19.04 -9.96 -0.50
C ALA A 113 -20.42 -10.64 -0.61
N TRP A 114 -20.66 -11.67 0.17
CA TRP A 114 -21.97 -12.33 0.23
C TRP A 114 -23.05 -11.42 0.80
N LEU A 115 -22.73 -10.68 1.86
CA LEU A 115 -23.67 -9.77 2.53
C LEU A 115 -23.91 -8.48 1.75
N CYS A 116 -22.84 -7.80 1.27
CA CYS A 116 -22.89 -6.45 0.70
C CYS A 116 -22.62 -6.41 -0.82
N GLY A 117 -22.38 -7.56 -1.44
CA GLY A 117 -22.12 -7.67 -2.87
C GLY A 117 -20.78 -7.11 -3.32
N GLN A 118 -20.68 -6.84 -4.62
CA GLN A 118 -19.44 -6.30 -5.24
C GLN A 118 -18.97 -4.96 -4.66
N ARG A 119 -19.87 -4.21 -4.01
CA ARG A 119 -19.51 -2.94 -3.34
C ARG A 119 -18.57 -3.15 -2.18
N TRP A 120 -18.69 -4.29 -1.47
CA TRP A 120 -17.74 -4.68 -0.43
C TRP A 120 -16.34 -4.87 -1.02
N LEU A 121 -16.19 -5.74 -2.02
CA LEU A 121 -14.91 -5.99 -2.67
C LEU A 121 -14.29 -4.73 -3.31
N ALA A 122 -15.10 -3.78 -3.77
CA ALA A 122 -14.61 -2.55 -4.35
C ALA A 122 -14.16 -1.49 -3.32
N ARG A 123 -14.53 -1.64 -2.03
CA ARG A 123 -14.31 -0.59 -1.02
C ARG A 123 -13.66 -1.08 0.26
N ALA A 124 -13.82 -2.36 0.60
CA ALA A 124 -13.30 -2.96 1.83
C ALA A 124 -12.08 -3.85 1.57
N ASP A 125 -11.88 -4.34 0.35
CA ASP A 125 -10.69 -5.12 -0.02
C ASP A 125 -9.45 -4.21 -0.02
N PRO A 126 -8.48 -4.42 0.90
CA PRO A 126 -7.28 -3.61 1.03
C PRO A 126 -6.47 -3.56 -0.27
N PHE A 127 -6.22 -4.70 -0.89
CA PHE A 127 -5.43 -4.79 -2.12
C PHE A 127 -6.19 -4.25 -3.32
N GLY A 128 -7.53 -4.40 -3.33
CA GLY A 128 -8.40 -3.81 -4.35
C GLY A 128 -8.39 -2.28 -4.35
N VAL A 129 -8.45 -1.66 -3.16
CA VAL A 129 -8.39 -0.20 -3.02
C VAL A 129 -6.96 0.31 -3.23
N TYR A 130 -5.94 -0.42 -2.78
CA TYR A 130 -4.53 -0.11 -3.00
C TYR A 130 -4.19 -0.09 -4.51
N SER A 131 -4.45 -1.19 -5.21
CA SER A 131 -4.26 -1.28 -6.67
C SER A 131 -5.03 -0.20 -7.43
N MET A 132 -6.26 0.11 -7.02
CA MET A 132 -7.08 1.17 -7.61
C MET A 132 -6.46 2.55 -7.38
N ALA A 133 -5.93 2.85 -6.19
CA ALA A 133 -5.29 4.13 -5.90
C ALA A 133 -4.02 4.31 -6.74
N VAL A 134 -3.10 3.33 -6.73
CA VAL A 134 -1.85 3.35 -7.52
C VAL A 134 -2.14 3.47 -9.02
N SER A 135 -3.16 2.76 -9.51
CA SER A 135 -3.53 2.79 -10.93
C SER A 135 -3.97 4.17 -11.46
N ARG A 136 -4.17 5.16 -10.56
CA ARG A 136 -4.40 6.56 -10.99
C ARG A 136 -3.17 7.19 -11.63
N LEU A 137 -1.98 6.64 -11.37
CA LEU A 137 -0.74 7.03 -12.05
C LEU A 137 -0.46 6.18 -13.30
N SER A 138 -1.27 5.16 -13.61
CA SER A 138 -1.10 4.39 -14.83
C SER A 138 -1.45 5.22 -16.06
N PRO A 139 -0.66 5.13 -17.14
CA PRO A 139 -1.03 5.73 -18.42
C PRO A 139 -2.25 5.04 -19.05
N PHE A 140 -2.54 3.80 -18.67
CA PHE A 140 -3.66 3.04 -19.20
C PHE A 140 -4.91 3.24 -18.35
N ARG A 141 -5.99 3.68 -19.00
CA ARG A 141 -7.29 3.88 -18.36
C ARG A 141 -8.42 3.35 -19.23
N ARG A 142 -9.50 2.92 -18.62
CA ARG A 142 -10.71 2.53 -19.34
C ARG A 142 -11.59 3.75 -19.56
N ASN A 143 -11.92 4.04 -20.82
CA ASN A 143 -12.87 5.08 -21.14
C ASN A 143 -14.27 4.66 -20.64
N PRO A 144 -14.93 5.45 -19.77
CA PRO A 144 -16.22 5.06 -19.19
C PRO A 144 -17.35 5.00 -20.22
N ARG A 145 -17.25 5.75 -21.34
CA ARG A 145 -18.27 5.80 -22.38
C ARG A 145 -18.16 4.63 -23.38
N THR A 146 -16.94 4.33 -23.82
CA THR A 146 -16.70 3.30 -24.86
C THR A 146 -16.28 1.95 -24.28
N GLY A 147 -15.90 1.89 -23.00
CA GLY A 147 -15.36 0.69 -22.37
C GLY A 147 -13.97 0.28 -22.85
N ARG A 148 -13.39 0.98 -23.83
CA ARG A 148 -12.07 0.69 -24.40
C ARG A 148 -10.94 1.16 -23.51
N ILE A 149 -9.79 0.47 -23.56
CA ILE A 149 -8.57 0.93 -22.94
C ILE A 149 -7.99 2.06 -23.79
N VAL A 150 -7.65 3.17 -23.14
CA VAL A 150 -7.03 4.34 -23.76
C VAL A 150 -5.75 4.69 -23.02
N VAL A 151 -4.75 5.15 -23.74
CA VAL A 151 -3.53 5.74 -23.17
C VAL A 151 -3.78 7.23 -22.94
N GLY A 152 -3.36 7.75 -21.80
CA GLY A 152 -3.53 9.16 -21.48
C GLY A 152 -2.56 9.63 -20.41
N ASN A 153 -2.52 10.95 -20.21
CA ASN A 153 -1.69 11.55 -19.18
C ASN A 153 -2.14 11.10 -17.77
N PRO A 154 -1.25 10.50 -16.95
CA PRO A 154 -1.57 10.13 -15.58
C PRO A 154 -2.04 11.31 -14.71
N LEU A 155 -1.53 12.52 -14.93
CA LEU A 155 -1.94 13.71 -14.16
C LEU A 155 -3.41 14.05 -14.36
N ASP A 156 -3.99 13.80 -15.55
CA ASP A 156 -5.42 13.99 -15.79
C ASP A 156 -6.28 12.93 -15.10
N HIS A 157 -5.71 11.74 -14.86
CA HIS A 157 -6.42 10.63 -14.24
C HIS A 157 -6.32 10.66 -12.71
N LEU A 158 -5.25 11.18 -12.16
CA LEU A 158 -4.97 11.23 -10.73
C LEU A 158 -6.09 11.90 -9.90
N PRO A 159 -6.65 13.07 -10.32
CA PRO A 159 -7.75 13.73 -9.59
C PRO A 159 -9.08 12.95 -9.60
N SER A 160 -9.19 11.86 -10.39
CA SER A 160 -10.37 11.00 -10.44
C SER A 160 -10.44 9.99 -9.29
N LEU A 161 -9.51 10.05 -8.32
CA LEU A 161 -9.58 9.26 -7.09
C LEU A 161 -10.90 9.53 -6.36
N PRO A 162 -11.73 8.50 -6.08
CA PRO A 162 -12.99 8.73 -5.41
C PRO A 162 -12.79 9.22 -3.98
N VAL A 163 -13.30 10.39 -3.68
CA VAL A 163 -13.28 11.00 -2.33
C VAL A 163 -14.27 10.26 -1.43
N ARG A 164 -13.76 9.40 -0.55
CA ARG A 164 -14.54 8.59 0.39
C ARG A 164 -13.94 8.66 1.79
N PRO A 165 -14.76 8.50 2.85
CA PRO A 165 -14.23 8.36 4.20
C PRO A 165 -13.12 7.31 4.27
N GLY A 166 -12.01 7.63 4.94
CA GLY A 166 -10.86 6.73 5.09
C GLY A 166 -9.79 6.80 3.98
N VAL A 167 -10.00 7.59 2.90
CA VAL A 167 -8.99 7.68 1.82
C VAL A 167 -7.65 8.24 2.30
N VAL A 168 -7.66 9.27 3.15
CA VAL A 168 -6.44 9.86 3.72
C VAL A 168 -5.74 8.85 4.64
N VAL A 169 -6.51 8.17 5.49
CA VAL A 169 -5.97 7.15 6.40
C VAL A 169 -5.34 6.00 5.62
N LEU A 170 -5.97 5.54 4.54
CA LEU A 170 -5.44 4.49 3.67
C LEU A 170 -4.08 4.88 3.08
N LEU A 171 -3.97 6.10 2.53
CA LEU A 171 -2.71 6.59 1.97
C LEU A 171 -1.67 6.87 3.06
N ALA A 172 -2.10 7.30 4.25
CA ALA A 172 -1.21 7.46 5.39
C ALA A 172 -0.68 6.11 5.90
N VAL A 173 -1.47 5.04 5.87
CA VAL A 173 -0.98 3.68 6.15
C VAL A 173 0.13 3.30 5.18
N LEU A 174 -0.07 3.52 3.88
CA LEU A 174 0.93 3.18 2.85
C LEU A 174 2.24 3.97 3.03
N LEU A 175 2.14 5.29 3.20
CA LEU A 175 3.33 6.14 3.34
C LEU A 175 3.98 6.00 4.70
N GLY A 176 3.18 6.01 5.77
CA GLY A 176 3.67 5.95 7.15
C GLY A 176 4.31 4.60 7.49
N SER A 177 3.77 3.49 6.97
CA SER A 177 4.37 2.17 7.17
C SER A 177 5.72 2.04 6.46
N THR A 178 5.84 2.52 5.23
CA THR A 178 7.13 2.50 4.50
C THR A 178 8.15 3.42 5.16
N ALA A 179 7.72 4.58 5.69
CA ALA A 179 8.59 5.47 6.46
C ALA A 179 9.04 4.85 7.79
N PHE A 180 8.13 4.16 8.49
CA PHE A 180 8.47 3.43 9.70
C PHE A 180 9.43 2.27 9.43
N ASP A 181 9.24 1.53 8.34
CA ASP A 181 10.14 0.43 7.95
C ASP A 181 11.58 0.96 7.73
N SER A 182 11.74 2.04 6.96
CA SER A 182 13.04 2.72 6.82
C SER A 182 13.62 3.11 8.19
N PHE A 183 12.82 3.77 9.06
CA PHE A 183 13.28 4.22 10.36
C PHE A 183 13.61 3.06 11.29
N SER A 184 12.83 1.99 11.27
CA SER A 184 13.03 0.81 12.13
C SER A 184 14.33 0.06 11.84
N SER A 185 14.91 0.28 10.68
CA SER A 185 16.21 -0.26 10.25
C SER A 185 17.39 0.59 10.75
N SER A 186 17.14 1.80 11.27
CA SER A 186 18.20 2.72 11.71
C SER A 186 18.85 2.30 13.04
N PRO A 187 20.13 2.66 13.27
CA PRO A 187 20.79 2.46 14.54
C PRO A 187 20.07 3.15 15.71
N THR A 188 19.49 4.32 15.45
CA THR A 188 18.73 5.09 16.46
C THR A 188 17.54 4.30 16.99
N TRP A 189 16.72 3.73 16.09
CA TRP A 189 15.58 2.90 16.49
C TRP A 189 16.04 1.63 17.21
N ARG A 190 17.06 0.94 16.70
CA ARG A 190 17.58 -0.27 17.32
C ARG A 190 18.05 -0.01 18.75
N GLY A 191 18.88 1.01 18.95
CA GLY A 191 19.37 1.37 20.29
C GLY A 191 18.26 1.77 21.25
N PHE A 192 17.22 2.48 20.77
CA PHE A 192 16.03 2.83 21.55
C PHE A 192 15.20 1.58 21.91
N SER A 193 14.90 0.76 20.92
CA SER A 193 14.10 -0.46 21.09
C SER A 193 14.77 -1.46 22.03
N ASP A 194 16.07 -1.71 21.86
CA ASP A 194 16.84 -2.64 22.70
C ASP A 194 16.90 -2.18 24.15
N ARG A 195 17.00 -0.86 24.40
CA ARG A 195 17.01 -0.30 25.74
C ARG A 195 15.67 -0.52 26.43
N LEU A 196 14.58 -0.13 25.77
CA LEU A 196 13.23 -0.29 26.33
C LEU A 196 12.85 -1.77 26.50
N THR A 197 13.18 -2.64 25.55
CA THR A 197 12.87 -4.06 25.64
C THR A 197 13.52 -4.71 26.86
N ARG A 198 14.71 -4.26 27.28
CA ARG A 198 15.38 -4.73 28.52
C ARG A 198 14.69 -4.26 29.81
N GLU A 199 14.02 -3.11 29.76
CA GLU A 199 13.30 -2.55 30.90
C GLU A 199 11.89 -3.16 31.08
N PHE A 200 11.33 -3.72 30.05
CA PHE A 200 10.01 -4.36 30.09
C PHE A 200 10.09 -5.74 30.75
N ALA A 201 9.24 -6.00 31.74
CA ALA A 201 9.08 -7.30 32.40
C ALA A 201 8.27 -8.30 31.56
N ALA A 202 8.37 -8.25 30.22
CA ALA A 202 7.65 -9.10 29.28
C ALA A 202 8.63 -9.87 28.39
N PRO A 203 8.19 -10.99 27.74
CA PRO A 203 9.02 -11.71 26.78
C PRO A 203 9.54 -10.75 25.69
N PRO A 204 10.84 -10.80 25.34
CA PRO A 204 11.46 -9.83 24.41
C PRO A 204 10.74 -9.70 23.07
N ALA A 205 10.23 -10.79 22.52
CA ALA A 205 9.47 -10.78 21.27
C ALA A 205 8.17 -9.98 21.38
N LEU A 206 7.46 -10.11 22.51
CA LEU A 206 6.23 -9.36 22.75
C LEU A 206 6.51 -7.87 22.99
N ALA A 207 7.53 -7.54 23.80
CA ALA A 207 7.95 -6.16 24.04
C ALA A 207 8.35 -5.46 22.74
N SER A 208 9.17 -6.12 21.91
CA SER A 208 9.55 -5.62 20.58
C SER A 208 8.34 -5.41 19.67
N SER A 209 7.40 -6.35 19.64
CA SER A 209 6.16 -6.25 18.83
C SER A 209 5.31 -5.05 19.28
N VAL A 210 5.16 -4.83 20.59
CA VAL A 210 4.41 -3.67 21.11
C VAL A 210 5.10 -2.36 20.73
N LEU A 211 6.42 -2.25 20.90
CA LEU A 211 7.17 -1.04 20.54
C LEU A 211 7.08 -0.75 19.04
N ARG A 212 7.24 -1.77 18.19
CA ARG A 212 7.08 -1.64 16.73
C ARG A 212 5.66 -1.25 16.34
N THR A 213 4.64 -1.80 17.01
CA THR A 213 3.23 -1.43 16.78
C THR A 213 2.99 0.03 17.12
N LEU A 214 3.49 0.52 18.25
CA LEU A 214 3.38 1.92 18.63
C LEU A 214 4.12 2.84 17.67
N GLY A 215 5.34 2.49 17.28
CA GLY A 215 6.09 3.22 16.26
C GLY A 215 5.34 3.30 14.93
N LEU A 216 4.82 2.18 14.43
CA LEU A 216 4.03 2.12 13.21
C LEU A 216 2.80 3.04 13.28
N ILE A 217 2.05 3.00 14.39
CA ILE A 217 0.88 3.86 14.60
C ILE A 217 1.29 5.33 14.61
N VAL A 218 2.38 5.68 15.30
CA VAL A 218 2.89 7.06 15.37
C VAL A 218 3.21 7.58 13.98
N PHE A 219 3.95 6.85 13.16
CA PHE A 219 4.29 7.27 11.80
C PHE A 219 3.05 7.46 10.91
N ILE A 220 2.10 6.53 10.97
CA ILE A 220 0.82 6.64 10.25
C ILE A 220 0.03 7.88 10.72
N CYS A 221 -0.05 8.10 12.03
CA CYS A 221 -0.74 9.27 12.58
C CYS A 221 -0.06 10.58 12.19
N VAL A 222 1.28 10.64 12.23
CA VAL A 222 2.04 11.83 11.80
C VAL A 222 1.71 12.18 10.36
N VAL A 223 1.75 11.22 9.43
CA VAL A 223 1.39 11.45 8.03
C VAL A 223 -0.07 11.89 7.89
N ALA A 224 -1.01 11.20 8.54
CA ALA A 224 -2.44 11.52 8.45
C ALA A 224 -2.75 12.93 9.00
N LEU A 225 -2.14 13.29 10.12
CA LEU A 225 -2.36 14.58 10.79
C LEU A 225 -1.70 15.72 10.04
N THR A 226 -0.40 15.63 9.73
CA THR A 226 0.32 16.71 9.04
C THR A 226 -0.28 17.01 7.68
N PHE A 227 -0.62 15.99 6.89
CA PHE A 227 -1.34 16.17 5.62
C PHE A 227 -2.72 16.80 5.81
N SER A 228 -3.51 16.31 6.78
CA SER A 228 -4.85 16.83 7.03
C SER A 228 -4.84 18.27 7.55
N LEU A 229 -3.89 18.62 8.40
CA LEU A 229 -3.71 19.98 8.91
C LEU A 229 -3.27 20.93 7.79
N ALA A 230 -2.28 20.53 6.99
CA ALA A 230 -1.83 21.32 5.84
C ALA A 230 -2.97 21.58 4.83
N ALA A 231 -3.75 20.54 4.50
CA ALA A 231 -4.90 20.70 3.61
C ALA A 231 -5.99 21.63 4.18
N ARG A 232 -6.13 21.72 5.51
CA ARG A 232 -7.10 22.57 6.20
C ARG A 232 -6.59 23.99 6.50
N ALA A 233 -5.29 24.21 6.44
CA ALA A 233 -4.65 25.50 6.72
C ALA A 233 -4.86 26.53 5.59
N THR A 234 -5.96 26.40 4.87
CA THR A 234 -6.33 27.21 3.72
C THR A 234 -7.33 28.29 4.13
N GLY A 235 -7.11 29.55 3.72
CA GLY A 235 -8.05 30.64 3.91
C GLY A 235 -9.16 30.66 2.85
N GLY A 236 -10.18 31.52 3.06
CA GLY A 236 -11.20 31.83 2.06
C GLY A 236 -12.23 30.73 1.77
N VAL A 237 -12.27 29.66 2.57
CA VAL A 237 -13.22 28.55 2.44
C VAL A 237 -14.06 28.41 3.70
N ASP A 238 -15.33 27.99 3.54
CA ASP A 238 -16.22 27.73 4.66
C ASP A 238 -15.80 26.48 5.48
N ALA A 239 -16.43 26.31 6.64
CA ALA A 239 -16.10 25.19 7.56
C ALA A 239 -16.40 23.81 6.94
N GLN A 240 -17.41 23.68 6.08
CA GLN A 240 -17.77 22.42 5.43
C GLN A 240 -16.76 22.07 4.33
N GLN A 241 -16.41 23.04 3.50
CA GLN A 241 -15.36 22.89 2.48
C GLN A 241 -14.02 22.54 3.13
N ARG A 242 -13.62 23.25 4.19
CA ARG A 242 -12.38 22.99 4.94
C ARG A 242 -12.28 21.57 5.49
N ARG A 243 -13.40 20.99 5.96
CA ARG A 243 -13.46 19.58 6.40
C ARG A 243 -13.30 18.59 5.25
N ALA A 244 -13.72 18.97 4.04
CA ALA A 244 -13.65 18.09 2.86
C ALA A 244 -12.28 18.15 2.16
N LEU A 245 -11.49 19.22 2.33
CA LEU A 245 -10.22 19.46 1.63
C LEU A 245 -9.22 18.27 1.75
N PRO A 246 -8.95 17.65 2.93
CA PRO A 246 -8.02 16.54 3.00
C PRO A 246 -8.41 15.38 2.08
N GLY A 247 -9.68 15.02 2.02
CA GLY A 247 -10.17 13.98 1.12
C GLY A 247 -10.07 14.37 -0.35
N GLN A 248 -10.34 15.63 -0.69
CA GLN A 248 -10.27 16.14 -2.06
C GLN A 248 -8.83 16.28 -2.57
N MET A 249 -7.87 16.53 -1.67
CA MET A 249 -6.45 16.65 -1.97
C MET A 249 -5.70 15.31 -1.86
N ALA A 250 -6.32 14.25 -1.33
CA ALA A 250 -5.68 12.97 -1.03
C ALA A 250 -4.96 12.33 -2.23
N HIS A 251 -5.45 12.56 -3.45
CA HIS A 251 -4.82 12.04 -4.67
C HIS A 251 -3.37 12.52 -4.86
N SER A 252 -2.99 13.68 -4.31
CA SER A 252 -1.62 14.18 -4.37
C SER A 252 -0.62 13.38 -3.53
N LEU A 253 -1.08 12.58 -2.54
CA LEU A 253 -0.22 11.66 -1.82
C LEU A 253 0.19 10.43 -2.64
N ILE A 254 -0.58 10.04 -3.66
CA ILE A 254 -0.33 8.80 -4.42
C ILE A 254 1.06 8.79 -5.07
N PRO A 255 1.52 9.87 -5.76
CA PRO A 255 2.85 9.89 -6.33
C PRO A 255 3.97 9.76 -5.28
N ILE A 256 3.80 10.37 -4.09
CA ILE A 256 4.76 10.24 -2.99
C ILE A 256 4.81 8.79 -2.50
N VAL A 257 3.64 8.18 -2.27
CA VAL A 257 3.54 6.77 -1.86
C VAL A 257 4.26 5.87 -2.86
N VAL A 258 3.98 6.02 -4.15
CA VAL A 258 4.58 5.18 -5.21
C VAL A 258 6.08 5.42 -5.33
N GLY A 259 6.50 6.68 -5.33
CA GLY A 259 7.91 7.06 -5.39
C GLY A 259 8.71 6.50 -4.22
N TYR A 260 8.14 6.59 -3.00
CA TYR A 260 8.80 6.11 -1.80
C TYR A 260 8.83 4.57 -1.72
N ILE A 261 7.75 3.88 -2.14
CA ILE A 261 7.73 2.42 -2.25
C ILE A 261 8.82 1.93 -3.20
N PHE A 262 8.98 2.53 -4.37
CA PHE A 262 10.06 2.14 -5.28
C PHE A 262 11.44 2.51 -4.73
N ALA A 263 11.60 3.67 -4.13
CA ALA A 263 12.88 4.05 -3.53
C ALA A 263 13.32 3.07 -2.41
N HIS A 264 12.38 2.56 -1.62
CA HIS A 264 12.68 1.68 -0.50
C HIS A 264 12.75 0.19 -0.92
N TYR A 265 11.80 -0.28 -1.72
CA TYR A 265 11.62 -1.70 -2.00
C TYR A 265 12.03 -2.15 -3.41
N LEU A 266 12.64 -1.30 -4.26
CA LEU A 266 12.95 -1.73 -5.64
C LEU A 266 13.96 -2.87 -5.69
N SER A 267 15.05 -2.80 -4.91
CA SER A 267 16.03 -3.90 -4.82
C SER A 267 15.37 -5.16 -4.27
N TYR A 268 14.51 -5.00 -3.25
CA TYR A 268 13.74 -6.10 -2.69
C TYR A 268 12.83 -6.76 -3.74
N LEU A 269 12.12 -5.96 -4.55
CA LEU A 269 11.28 -6.47 -5.64
C LEU A 269 12.10 -7.18 -6.71
N VAL A 270 13.22 -6.59 -7.14
CA VAL A 270 14.04 -7.14 -8.22
C VAL A 270 14.78 -8.40 -7.78
N GLU A 271 15.36 -8.43 -6.60
CA GLU A 271 16.23 -9.52 -6.13
C GLU A 271 15.44 -10.60 -5.38
N ARG A 272 14.66 -10.22 -4.35
CA ARG A 272 13.79 -11.16 -3.63
C ARG A 272 12.60 -11.61 -4.46
N GLY A 273 12.16 -10.80 -5.44
CA GLY A 273 11.14 -11.19 -6.40
C GLY A 273 11.56 -12.39 -7.25
N GLN A 274 12.83 -12.48 -7.65
CA GLN A 274 13.36 -13.66 -8.34
C GLN A 274 13.25 -14.90 -7.45
N GLN A 275 13.68 -14.80 -6.17
CA GLN A 275 13.53 -15.91 -5.21
C GLN A 275 12.07 -16.34 -5.05
N ALA A 276 11.14 -15.35 -4.96
CA ALA A 276 9.72 -15.66 -4.86
C ALA A 276 9.20 -16.43 -6.08
N VAL A 277 9.65 -16.07 -7.29
CA VAL A 277 9.28 -16.76 -8.53
C VAL A 277 9.89 -18.18 -8.56
N PHE A 278 11.15 -18.35 -8.14
CA PHE A 278 11.78 -19.67 -8.07
C PHE A 278 11.08 -20.57 -7.06
N ALA A 279 10.74 -20.03 -5.88
CA ALA A 279 10.00 -20.78 -4.86
C ALA A 279 8.57 -21.13 -5.34
N LEU A 280 7.92 -20.30 -6.17
CA LEU A 280 6.62 -20.64 -6.75
C LEU A 280 6.70 -21.76 -7.80
N ALA A 281 7.89 -22.02 -8.38
CA ALA A 281 8.10 -23.17 -9.26
C ALA A 281 8.12 -24.50 -8.50
N ASP A 282 8.52 -24.50 -7.21
CA ASP A 282 8.43 -25.65 -6.31
C ASP A 282 7.82 -25.26 -4.95
N PRO A 283 6.52 -24.96 -4.90
CA PRO A 283 5.88 -24.37 -3.73
C PRO A 283 5.84 -25.29 -2.50
N PHE A 284 6.14 -26.56 -2.67
CA PHE A 284 6.14 -27.57 -1.60
C PHE A 284 7.54 -28.03 -1.19
N GLY A 285 8.61 -27.55 -1.86
CA GLY A 285 9.99 -27.94 -1.59
C GLY A 285 10.27 -29.43 -1.87
N ARG A 286 9.59 -30.00 -2.87
CA ARG A 286 9.70 -31.44 -3.22
C ARG A 286 10.70 -31.72 -4.33
N GLY A 287 11.46 -30.71 -4.75
CA GLY A 287 12.40 -30.83 -5.88
C GLY A 287 11.71 -30.80 -7.24
N TRP A 288 10.46 -30.36 -7.31
CA TRP A 288 9.77 -30.21 -8.58
C TRP A 288 10.40 -29.07 -9.39
N ASN A 289 10.57 -29.29 -10.68
CA ASN A 289 11.12 -28.26 -11.56
C ASN A 289 10.36 -28.17 -12.87
N PRO A 290 9.00 -27.98 -12.83
CA PRO A 290 8.19 -27.95 -14.04
C PRO A 290 8.51 -26.76 -14.96
N LEU A 291 9.09 -25.70 -14.42
CA LEU A 291 9.46 -24.49 -15.16
C LEU A 291 10.96 -24.42 -15.51
N GLY A 292 11.75 -25.42 -15.16
CA GLY A 292 13.19 -25.44 -15.42
C GLY A 292 14.00 -24.40 -14.66
N LEU A 293 13.49 -23.88 -13.52
CA LEU A 293 14.10 -22.76 -12.78
C LEU A 293 15.05 -23.18 -11.66
N ALA A 294 15.14 -24.49 -11.34
CA ALA A 294 15.89 -24.97 -10.18
C ALA A 294 17.40 -24.68 -10.24
N HIS A 295 17.95 -24.46 -11.43
CA HIS A 295 19.37 -24.14 -11.63
C HIS A 295 19.66 -22.63 -11.65
N LEU A 296 18.64 -21.79 -11.64
CA LEU A 296 18.81 -20.35 -11.68
C LEU A 296 19.21 -19.80 -10.31
N GLN A 297 20.15 -18.88 -10.32
CA GLN A 297 20.56 -18.13 -9.14
C GLN A 297 20.03 -16.70 -9.18
N VAL A 298 19.84 -16.12 -8.01
CA VAL A 298 19.40 -14.73 -7.89
C VAL A 298 20.47 -13.80 -8.43
N ALA A 299 20.10 -12.95 -9.37
CA ALA A 299 20.97 -11.90 -9.89
C ALA A 299 20.82 -10.62 -9.02
N TYR A 300 21.84 -10.32 -8.23
CA TYR A 300 21.89 -9.14 -7.34
C TYR A 300 22.30 -7.87 -8.11
N VAL A 301 21.60 -7.57 -9.20
CA VAL A 301 21.98 -6.48 -10.14
C VAL A 301 21.94 -5.09 -9.53
N LEU A 302 21.08 -4.82 -8.57
CA LEU A 302 20.98 -3.51 -7.92
C LEU A 302 21.89 -3.39 -6.70
N SER A 303 21.94 -4.44 -5.86
CA SER A 303 22.79 -4.46 -4.67
C SER A 303 24.28 -4.47 -4.99
N MET A 304 24.67 -5.02 -6.15
CA MET A 304 26.04 -5.01 -6.63
C MET A 304 26.48 -3.65 -7.24
N HIS A 305 25.53 -2.74 -7.43
CA HIS A 305 25.80 -1.40 -8.00
C HIS A 305 25.23 -0.28 -7.10
N PRO A 306 25.77 -0.07 -5.88
CA PRO A 306 25.23 0.88 -4.90
C PRO A 306 25.04 2.31 -5.42
N PRO A 307 25.94 2.88 -6.24
CA PRO A 307 25.72 4.23 -6.77
C PRO A 307 24.52 4.34 -7.69
N VAL A 308 24.29 3.30 -8.52
CA VAL A 308 23.12 3.22 -9.42
C VAL A 308 21.84 3.11 -8.59
N LEU A 309 21.84 2.22 -7.58
CA LEU A 309 20.71 2.05 -6.68
C LEU A 309 20.41 3.37 -5.95
N ALA A 310 21.41 4.08 -5.44
CA ALA A 310 21.23 5.37 -4.78
C ALA A 310 20.63 6.42 -5.73
N ALA A 311 21.14 6.51 -6.96
CA ALA A 311 20.58 7.42 -7.97
C ALA A 311 19.11 7.11 -8.28
N ILE A 312 18.75 5.84 -8.42
CA ILE A 312 17.35 5.41 -8.64
C ILE A 312 16.49 5.80 -7.46
N LYS A 313 16.93 5.54 -6.22
CA LYS A 313 16.19 5.90 -4.99
C LYS A 313 15.89 7.40 -4.94
N VAL A 314 16.90 8.25 -5.15
CA VAL A 314 16.74 9.71 -5.18
C VAL A 314 15.76 10.12 -6.27
N THR A 315 15.91 9.58 -7.47
CA THR A 315 15.05 9.90 -8.62
C THR A 315 13.60 9.52 -8.32
N CYS A 316 13.35 8.36 -7.74
CA CYS A 316 11.98 7.93 -7.36
C CYS A 316 11.34 8.87 -6.33
N VAL A 317 12.07 9.26 -5.28
CA VAL A 317 11.57 10.19 -4.26
C VAL A 317 11.28 11.54 -4.88
N VAL A 318 12.26 12.14 -5.56
CA VAL A 318 12.14 13.49 -6.11
C VAL A 318 11.02 13.56 -7.17
N THR A 319 10.96 12.60 -8.08
CA THR A 319 9.91 12.53 -9.10
C THR A 319 8.53 12.39 -8.45
N GLY A 320 8.38 11.50 -7.45
CA GLY A 320 7.13 11.34 -6.72
C GLY A 320 6.65 12.64 -6.08
N HIS A 321 7.57 13.40 -5.49
CA HIS A 321 7.23 14.69 -4.85
C HIS A 321 6.91 15.78 -5.87
N ILE A 322 7.67 15.90 -6.96
CA ILE A 322 7.36 16.87 -8.03
C ILE A 322 5.96 16.63 -8.59
N VAL A 323 5.64 15.39 -8.93
CA VAL A 323 4.31 15.01 -9.45
C VAL A 323 3.22 15.30 -8.42
N ALA A 324 3.48 15.06 -7.13
CA ALA A 324 2.55 15.35 -6.04
C ALA A 324 2.27 16.85 -5.89
N VAL A 325 3.31 17.68 -5.96
CA VAL A 325 3.18 19.14 -5.89
C VAL A 325 2.37 19.67 -7.07
N ILE A 326 2.66 19.19 -8.29
CA ILE A 326 1.87 19.56 -9.48
C ILE A 326 0.40 19.17 -9.29
N ALA A 327 0.12 17.94 -8.86
CA ALA A 327 -1.25 17.47 -8.65
C ALA A 327 -1.99 18.25 -7.54
N ALA A 328 -1.28 18.62 -6.47
CA ALA A 328 -1.83 19.43 -5.39
C ALA A 328 -2.12 20.87 -5.88
N HIS A 329 -1.19 21.46 -6.63
CA HIS A 329 -1.33 22.81 -7.21
C HIS A 329 -2.53 22.89 -8.15
N ASP A 330 -2.62 21.99 -9.13
CA ASP A 330 -3.73 21.95 -10.08
C ASP A 330 -5.08 21.81 -9.37
N LYS A 331 -5.13 21.04 -8.32
CA LYS A 331 -6.35 20.84 -7.54
C LYS A 331 -6.68 22.09 -6.72
N ALA A 332 -5.70 22.73 -6.12
CA ALA A 332 -5.87 23.93 -5.34
C ALA A 332 -6.39 25.09 -6.20
N LEU A 333 -5.89 25.28 -7.41
CA LEU A 333 -6.40 26.28 -8.35
C LEU A 333 -7.89 26.10 -8.68
N ARG A 334 -8.40 24.88 -8.64
CA ARG A 334 -9.82 24.58 -8.90
C ARG A 334 -10.71 24.66 -7.67
N LEU A 335 -10.14 24.52 -6.47
CA LEU A 335 -10.90 24.46 -5.22
C LEU A 335 -10.90 25.78 -4.45
N LEU A 336 -9.84 26.59 -4.57
CA LEU A 336 -9.61 27.75 -3.75
C LEU A 336 -10.04 29.04 -4.47
N PRO A 337 -10.60 30.03 -3.74
CA PRO A 337 -10.88 31.35 -4.28
C PRO A 337 -9.61 32.03 -4.80
N ALA A 338 -9.71 32.83 -5.85
CA ALA A 338 -8.57 33.44 -6.54
C ALA A 338 -7.60 34.18 -5.58
N GLY A 339 -8.10 34.90 -4.58
CA GLY A 339 -7.28 35.62 -3.59
C GLY A 339 -6.53 34.73 -2.61
N HIS A 340 -6.84 33.42 -2.53
CA HIS A 340 -6.22 32.47 -1.61
C HIS A 340 -5.50 31.31 -2.32
N GLN A 341 -5.40 31.33 -3.65
CA GLN A 341 -4.78 30.25 -4.40
C GLN A 341 -3.29 30.09 -4.07
N LEU A 342 -2.54 31.16 -3.94
CA LEU A 342 -1.11 31.10 -3.60
C LEU A 342 -0.89 30.81 -2.12
N THR A 343 -1.48 31.63 -1.24
CA THR A 343 -1.26 31.49 0.21
C THR A 343 -1.83 30.21 0.80
N GLY A 344 -2.96 29.75 0.28
CA GLY A 344 -3.62 28.52 0.74
C GLY A 344 -2.88 27.23 0.41
N GLN A 345 -1.87 27.27 -0.47
CA GLN A 345 -1.06 26.12 -0.82
C GLN A 345 0.23 26.01 0.00
N LEU A 346 0.67 27.11 0.64
CA LEU A 346 1.97 27.16 1.30
C LEU A 346 2.15 26.05 2.35
N ALA A 347 1.14 25.82 3.20
CA ALA A 347 1.20 24.77 4.22
C ALA A 347 1.35 23.37 3.59
N MET A 348 0.64 23.09 2.49
CA MET A 348 0.74 21.83 1.77
C MET A 348 2.10 21.67 1.11
N MET A 349 2.63 22.72 0.50
CA MET A 349 3.96 22.70 -0.10
C MET A 349 5.05 22.46 0.96
N LEU A 350 4.97 23.13 2.12
CA LEU A 350 5.89 22.91 3.23
C LEU A 350 5.88 21.48 3.73
N VAL A 351 4.69 20.88 3.91
CA VAL A 351 4.58 19.48 4.32
C VAL A 351 5.15 18.53 3.26
N MET A 352 4.90 18.78 1.98
CA MET A 352 5.45 17.96 0.88
C MET A 352 6.98 18.07 0.80
N VAL A 353 7.53 19.27 0.97
CA VAL A 353 8.98 19.47 1.06
C VAL A 353 9.56 18.78 2.29
N GLY A 354 8.88 18.90 3.44
CA GLY A 354 9.25 18.15 4.66
C GLY A 354 9.27 16.64 4.46
N TYR A 355 8.28 16.09 3.76
CA TYR A 355 8.26 14.66 3.42
C TYR A 355 9.41 14.26 2.48
N THR A 356 9.83 15.16 1.55
CA THR A 356 10.99 14.89 0.69
C THR A 356 12.26 14.75 1.50
N PHE A 357 12.55 15.73 2.36
CA PHE A 357 13.74 15.69 3.22
C PHE A 357 13.72 14.52 4.18
N THR A 358 12.59 14.28 4.85
CA THR A 358 12.42 13.16 5.77
C THR A 358 12.60 11.83 5.03
N GLY A 359 11.99 11.67 3.85
CA GLY A 359 12.12 10.46 3.04
C GLY A 359 13.55 10.18 2.60
N LEU A 360 14.27 11.20 2.14
CA LEU A 360 15.70 11.07 1.78
C LEU A 360 16.56 10.78 3.01
N TYR A 361 16.31 11.46 4.13
CA TYR A 361 17.01 11.19 5.39
C TYR A 361 16.81 9.73 5.83
N LEU A 362 15.58 9.22 5.83
CA LEU A 362 15.29 7.85 6.21
C LEU A 362 15.91 6.80 5.28
N LEU A 363 16.15 7.14 4.02
CA LEU A 363 16.76 6.24 3.04
C LEU A 363 18.29 6.19 3.09
N PHE A 364 18.96 7.27 3.55
CA PHE A 364 20.41 7.43 3.47
C PHE A 364 21.08 7.83 4.79
N GLY A 365 20.32 8.35 5.76
CA GLY A 365 20.85 8.88 7.02
C GLY A 365 20.67 7.92 8.21
N GLY A 366 20.19 6.71 7.97
CA GLY A 366 19.93 5.70 9.01
C GLY A 366 21.00 4.63 9.09
#